data_1491da10715d038e562e4a3a38f00a8f
#
_entry.id   1491da10715d038e562e4a3a38f00a8f
#
_cell.length_a   1.000
_cell.length_b   1.000
_cell.length_c   1.000
_cell.angle_alpha   90.00
_cell.angle_beta   90.00
_cell.angle_gamma   90.00
#
_symmetry.space_group_name_H-M   'P 1'
#
loop_
_entity.id
_entity.type
_entity.pdbx_description
1 polymer ?
#
loop_
_entity_poly.entity_id
_entity_poly.type
_entity_poly.pdbx_seq_one_letter_code
_entity_poly.pdbx_strand_id
1 'polypeptide(L)'
;MSAIKQIQVIIPNFNSRFSGVTASVVAVVPHQTREFGFAQTGYSLPLSIPRLSFRQLFRLTANPLPGDKSSVFHARRNIEMLAGLILKHVFRRKLHLVFTSVAQRRHTAYTRFLYKRMDTVISPSPRSASFLTRPVDAIVPHGVDTEVFQPAAERARAWDEGGAPGKYGIGIFGRVRPQKGLEEFVDALSEVLPRHPDFTAIITGETTPEFRTFEARLKKNIRLRGLENRFLWLGKLPSEELRKWLQRVSLVAAVSRNEGFGLTCLEAMASGTAVIGTRTGAFDMIIRENVDGLIVPCGDTAALAEAFEKLLSSPEKLEDMGKAARRRVCDSFGIQREAEGLNAVYRNIINPDISRKP
;
A
#
# COMPACT_ATOMS: atom_id res chain seq x y z
N MET A 1 20.10 19.74 -23.80
CA MET A 1 20.82 18.96 -22.77
C MET A 1 20.19 19.29 -21.43
N SER A 2 19.41 18.38 -20.81
CA SER A 2 18.85 18.63 -19.47
C SER A 2 20.01 18.62 -18.49
N ALA A 3 20.15 19.68 -17.70
CA ALA A 3 21.13 19.74 -16.62
C ALA A 3 20.93 18.52 -15.72
N ILE A 4 21.97 17.71 -15.50
CA ILE A 4 21.96 16.58 -14.59
C ILE A 4 21.65 17.19 -13.21
N LYS A 5 20.44 16.95 -12.70
CA LYS A 5 20.07 17.41 -11.37
C LYS A 5 21.05 16.83 -10.34
N GLN A 6 21.64 17.69 -9.52
CA GLN A 6 22.47 17.23 -8.40
C GLN A 6 21.68 16.25 -7.53
N ILE A 7 22.28 15.12 -7.16
CA ILE A 7 21.64 14.11 -6.31
C ILE A 7 21.48 14.69 -4.90
N GLN A 8 20.21 14.81 -4.49
CA GLN A 8 19.80 15.39 -3.20
C GLN A 8 19.16 14.36 -2.29
N VAL A 9 18.50 13.34 -2.89
CA VAL A 9 17.78 12.29 -2.17
C VAL A 9 18.31 10.92 -2.55
N ILE A 10 18.67 10.13 -1.55
CA ILE A 10 19.20 8.78 -1.70
C ILE A 10 18.17 7.79 -1.16
N ILE A 11 17.77 6.84 -2.01
CA ILE A 11 16.84 5.75 -1.68
C ILE A 11 17.65 4.46 -1.50
N PRO A 12 17.88 4.00 -0.27
CA PRO A 12 18.48 2.69 -0.03
C PRO A 12 17.44 1.58 -0.26
N ASN A 13 17.87 0.46 -0.83
CA ASN A 13 17.11 -0.77 -0.90
C ASN A 13 18.03 -1.96 -0.61
N PHE A 14 18.08 -2.41 0.64
CA PHE A 14 18.92 -3.52 1.07
C PHE A 14 18.14 -4.83 1.25
N ASN A 15 16.99 -4.94 0.58
CA ASN A 15 16.21 -6.16 0.53
C ASN A 15 16.06 -6.62 -0.93
N SER A 16 16.49 -7.84 -1.23
CA SER A 16 16.36 -8.44 -2.56
C SER A 16 14.92 -8.80 -2.94
N ARG A 17 14.04 -9.00 -1.94
CA ARG A 17 12.63 -9.36 -2.18
C ARG A 17 11.80 -8.11 -2.47
N PHE A 18 11.03 -8.16 -3.55
CA PHE A 18 10.01 -7.15 -3.82
C PHE A 18 8.88 -7.24 -2.77
N SER A 19 8.52 -6.14 -2.16
CA SER A 19 7.55 -6.07 -1.06
C SER A 19 6.66 -4.84 -1.20
N GLY A 20 5.59 -4.73 -0.40
CA GLY A 20 4.75 -3.53 -0.38
C GLY A 20 5.53 -2.23 -0.14
N VAL A 21 6.56 -2.28 0.74
CA VAL A 21 7.47 -1.13 0.94
C VAL A 21 8.24 -0.79 -0.35
N THR A 22 8.69 -1.81 -1.09
CA THR A 22 9.37 -1.58 -2.37
C THR A 22 8.40 -1.03 -3.42
N ALA A 23 7.17 -1.56 -3.46
CA ALA A 23 6.14 -1.11 -4.39
C ALA A 23 5.78 0.37 -4.17
N SER A 24 5.61 0.83 -2.92
CA SER A 24 5.31 2.24 -2.62
C SER A 24 6.44 3.17 -3.07
N VAL A 25 7.70 2.77 -2.90
CA VAL A 25 8.85 3.55 -3.38
C VAL A 25 8.86 3.67 -4.90
N VAL A 26 8.66 2.53 -5.58
CA VAL A 26 8.65 2.49 -7.06
C VAL A 26 7.51 3.32 -7.62
N ALA A 27 6.37 3.35 -6.95
CA ALA A 27 5.23 4.14 -7.38
C ALA A 27 5.46 5.65 -7.19
N VAL A 28 6.00 6.09 -6.04
CA VAL A 28 6.04 7.53 -5.71
C VAL A 28 7.24 8.27 -6.29
N VAL A 29 8.41 7.63 -6.38
CA VAL A 29 9.66 8.30 -6.81
C VAL A 29 9.56 8.97 -8.18
N PRO A 30 8.95 8.37 -9.22
CA PRO A 30 8.81 9.03 -10.52
C PRO A 30 8.11 10.39 -10.45
N HIS A 31 7.16 10.57 -9.54
CA HIS A 31 6.43 11.83 -9.35
C HIS A 31 7.26 12.89 -8.59
N GLN A 32 8.31 12.48 -7.87
CA GLN A 32 9.19 13.36 -7.11
C GLN A 32 10.42 13.86 -7.90
N THR A 33 10.84 13.12 -8.95
CA THR A 33 12.05 13.43 -9.73
C THR A 33 11.98 14.74 -10.52
N ARG A 34 10.79 15.32 -10.64
CA ARG A 34 10.62 16.67 -11.25
C ARG A 34 11.22 17.76 -10.39
N GLU A 35 11.23 17.60 -9.07
CA GLU A 35 11.71 18.62 -8.11
C GLU A 35 13.13 18.32 -7.64
N PHE A 36 13.41 17.09 -7.22
CA PHE A 36 14.70 16.69 -6.64
C PHE A 36 15.49 15.75 -7.55
N GLY A 37 16.81 15.75 -7.40
CA GLY A 37 17.70 14.74 -7.96
C GLY A 37 17.73 13.51 -7.05
N PHE A 38 17.31 12.36 -7.57
CA PHE A 38 17.26 11.08 -6.85
C PHE A 38 18.38 10.14 -7.29
N ALA A 39 18.84 9.30 -6.36
CA ALA A 39 19.63 8.11 -6.66
C ALA A 39 19.21 6.95 -5.77
N GLN A 40 19.42 5.72 -6.24
CA GLN A 40 19.21 4.49 -5.48
C GLN A 40 20.54 3.83 -5.11
N THR A 41 20.56 3.06 -4.03
CA THR A 41 21.72 2.24 -3.63
C THR A 41 21.29 0.91 -3.06
N GLY A 42 22.12 -0.13 -3.20
CA GLY A 42 21.81 -1.51 -2.81
C GLY A 42 21.22 -2.33 -3.95
N TYR A 43 20.20 -3.14 -3.72
CA TYR A 43 19.49 -3.89 -4.76
C TYR A 43 18.72 -2.96 -5.69
N SER A 44 18.80 -3.26 -7.00
CA SER A 44 18.15 -2.43 -8.01
C SER A 44 16.63 -2.36 -7.84
N LEU A 45 16.11 -1.15 -7.94
CA LEU A 45 14.69 -0.88 -8.09
C LEU A 45 14.38 -0.60 -9.56
N PRO A 46 13.21 -0.95 -10.08
CA PRO A 46 12.79 -0.62 -11.45
C PRO A 46 12.44 0.87 -11.56
N LEU A 47 13.44 1.73 -11.41
CA LEU A 47 13.33 3.19 -11.44
C LEU A 47 14.35 3.76 -12.42
N SER A 48 13.93 4.77 -13.19
CA SER A 48 14.80 5.53 -14.10
C SER A 48 15.65 6.58 -13.36
N ILE A 49 16.30 6.16 -12.26
CA ILE A 49 17.21 6.99 -11.47
C ILE A 49 18.57 6.32 -11.33
N PRO A 50 19.68 7.08 -11.21
CA PRO A 50 21.02 6.52 -11.09
C PRO A 50 21.13 5.54 -9.92
N ARG A 51 21.82 4.42 -10.13
CA ARG A 51 22.20 3.50 -9.07
C ARG A 51 23.63 3.76 -8.65
N LEU A 52 23.80 4.08 -7.38
CA LEU A 52 25.12 4.31 -6.77
C LEU A 52 25.68 3.03 -6.20
N SER A 53 26.94 2.71 -6.55
CA SER A 53 27.76 1.76 -5.79
C SER A 53 28.09 2.35 -4.41
N PHE A 54 28.53 1.49 -3.46
CA PHE A 54 28.96 1.97 -2.13
C PHE A 54 30.07 3.03 -2.22
N ARG A 55 31.02 2.85 -3.15
CA ARG A 55 32.11 3.84 -3.36
C ARG A 55 31.58 5.17 -3.86
N GLN A 56 30.63 5.16 -4.79
CA GLN A 56 30.00 6.37 -5.31
C GLN A 56 29.15 7.06 -4.25
N LEU A 57 28.34 6.31 -3.49
CA LEU A 57 27.59 6.81 -2.35
C LEU A 57 28.51 7.48 -1.33
N PHE A 58 29.60 6.81 -0.98
CA PHE A 58 30.57 7.31 -0.02
C PHE A 58 31.26 8.60 -0.48
N ARG A 59 31.58 8.72 -1.77
CA ARG A 59 32.15 9.95 -2.36
C ARG A 59 31.14 11.07 -2.42
N LEU A 60 29.92 10.77 -2.88
CA LEU A 60 28.83 11.73 -2.99
C LEU A 60 28.51 12.39 -1.64
N THR A 61 28.44 11.58 -0.59
CA THR A 61 28.07 12.04 0.76
C THR A 61 29.24 12.62 1.58
N ALA A 62 30.46 12.65 1.01
CA ALA A 62 31.63 13.24 1.64
C ALA A 62 31.52 14.77 1.73
N ASN A 63 30.97 15.38 0.68
CA ASN A 63 30.79 16.81 0.59
C ASN A 63 29.31 17.20 0.81
N PRO A 64 29.05 18.32 1.47
CA PRO A 64 27.69 18.84 1.59
C PRO A 64 27.14 19.26 0.22
N LEU A 65 25.84 19.39 0.14
CA LEU A 65 25.18 20.10 -0.96
C LEU A 65 25.55 21.61 -0.89
N PRO A 66 25.37 22.39 -1.97
CA PRO A 66 25.60 23.83 -1.94
C PRO A 66 24.91 24.51 -0.76
N GLY A 67 25.62 25.40 -0.08
CA GLY A 67 25.15 26.06 1.15
C GLY A 67 25.29 25.21 2.42
N ASP A 68 26.26 24.28 2.46
CA ASP A 68 26.57 23.36 3.58
C ASP A 68 25.38 22.43 3.97
N LYS A 69 24.50 22.14 3.02
CA LYS A 69 23.29 21.34 3.22
C LYS A 69 23.58 19.83 3.13
N SER A 70 22.80 19.04 3.86
CA SER A 70 22.93 17.59 3.86
C SER A 70 22.05 16.93 2.78
N SER A 71 22.55 15.86 2.15
CA SER A 71 21.71 15.00 1.32
C SER A 71 20.75 14.20 2.20
N VAL A 72 19.54 13.99 1.71
CA VAL A 72 18.54 13.14 2.37
C VAL A 72 18.85 11.68 2.12
N PHE A 73 18.89 10.85 3.17
CA PHE A 73 18.96 9.40 3.10
C PHE A 73 17.68 8.83 3.70
N HIS A 74 16.77 8.37 2.83
CA HIS A 74 15.42 8.00 3.24
C HIS A 74 15.26 6.47 3.40
N ALA A 75 15.43 6.00 4.64
CA ALA A 75 15.27 4.61 5.05
C ALA A 75 13.81 4.21 5.29
N ARG A 76 13.50 2.95 5.03
CA ARG A 76 12.20 2.32 5.30
C ARG A 76 12.30 1.00 6.05
N ARG A 77 13.54 0.53 6.28
CA ARG A 77 13.84 -0.73 6.99
C ARG A 77 14.96 -0.57 7.99
N ASN A 78 15.03 -1.46 8.98
CA ASN A 78 16.06 -1.42 10.02
C ASN A 78 17.49 -1.42 9.46
N ILE A 79 17.76 -2.28 8.47
CA ILE A 79 19.10 -2.38 7.85
C ILE A 79 19.48 -1.07 7.14
N GLU A 80 18.51 -0.38 6.57
CA GLU A 80 18.70 0.91 5.90
C GLU A 80 18.97 2.02 6.92
N MET A 81 18.22 2.05 8.04
CA MET A 81 18.47 2.98 9.16
C MET A 81 19.87 2.76 9.72
N LEU A 82 20.27 1.50 9.98
CA LEU A 82 21.61 1.18 10.50
C LEU A 82 22.70 1.67 9.56
N ALA A 83 22.57 1.40 8.26
CA ALA A 83 23.55 1.87 7.26
C ALA A 83 23.65 3.40 7.23
N GLY A 84 22.51 4.12 7.28
CA GLY A 84 22.49 5.58 7.37
C GLY A 84 23.19 6.09 8.62
N LEU A 85 22.95 5.49 9.79
CA LEU A 85 23.62 5.84 11.05
C LEU A 85 25.13 5.62 10.99
N ILE A 86 25.57 4.50 10.43
CA ILE A 86 27.01 4.22 10.24
C ILE A 86 27.64 5.28 9.32
N LEU A 87 27.01 5.57 8.17
CA LEU A 87 27.51 6.59 7.26
C LEU A 87 27.61 7.95 7.95
N LYS A 88 26.58 8.36 8.66
CA LYS A 88 26.52 9.68 9.31
C LYS A 88 27.49 9.81 10.49
N HIS A 89 27.47 8.86 11.43
CA HIS A 89 28.17 9.01 12.70
C HIS A 89 29.57 8.39 12.72
N VAL A 90 29.80 7.24 12.05
CA VAL A 90 31.11 6.61 11.97
C VAL A 90 31.96 7.24 10.88
N PHE A 91 31.40 7.38 9.68
CA PHE A 91 32.12 7.95 8.55
C PHE A 91 31.92 9.46 8.38
N ARG A 92 31.17 10.11 9.29
CA ARG A 92 30.95 11.55 9.33
C ARG A 92 30.45 12.14 8.02
N ARG A 93 29.53 11.40 7.33
CA ARG A 93 28.94 11.86 6.07
C ARG A 93 27.84 12.90 6.29
N LYS A 94 27.75 13.88 5.39
CA LYS A 94 26.76 14.96 5.44
C LYS A 94 25.38 14.43 4.97
N LEU A 95 24.69 13.74 5.87
CA LEU A 95 23.39 13.11 5.63
C LEU A 95 22.35 13.59 6.64
N HIS A 96 21.16 13.85 6.14
CA HIS A 96 19.94 13.95 6.95
C HIS A 96 19.18 12.62 6.82
N LEU A 97 19.01 11.94 7.94
CA LEU A 97 18.43 10.60 7.98
C LEU A 97 16.91 10.69 8.17
N VAL A 98 16.17 10.27 7.16
CA VAL A 98 14.70 10.18 7.19
C VAL A 98 14.30 8.72 7.32
N PHE A 99 13.29 8.44 8.14
CA PHE A 99 12.70 7.12 8.27
C PHE A 99 11.17 7.18 8.14
N THR A 100 10.59 6.36 7.25
CA THR A 100 9.13 6.16 7.19
C THR A 100 8.74 4.86 7.88
N SER A 101 7.91 4.96 8.93
CA SER A 101 7.37 3.83 9.67
C SER A 101 5.93 3.52 9.27
N VAL A 102 5.72 2.34 8.69
CA VAL A 102 4.38 1.82 8.31
C VAL A 102 3.87 0.74 9.27
N ALA A 103 4.61 0.43 10.35
CA ALA A 103 4.30 -0.70 11.20
C ALA A 103 3.08 -0.44 12.10
N GLN A 104 2.18 -1.43 12.14
CA GLN A 104 0.97 -1.45 12.99
C GLN A 104 1.19 -2.34 14.21
N ARG A 105 2.36 -2.24 14.83
CA ARG A 105 2.73 -3.01 16.02
C ARG A 105 3.81 -2.28 16.82
N ARG A 106 3.90 -2.59 18.10
CA ARG A 106 5.03 -2.10 18.93
C ARG A 106 6.36 -2.60 18.35
N HIS A 107 7.27 -1.68 18.17
CA HIS A 107 8.61 -1.98 17.66
C HIS A 107 9.48 -2.67 18.72
N THR A 108 10.40 -3.52 18.25
CA THR A 108 11.45 -4.12 19.10
C THR A 108 12.36 -3.05 19.69
N ALA A 109 13.07 -3.36 20.79
CA ALA A 109 14.05 -2.46 21.38
C ALA A 109 15.09 -1.99 20.35
N TYR A 110 15.56 -2.89 19.49
CA TYR A 110 16.49 -2.59 18.41
C TYR A 110 15.93 -1.57 17.41
N THR A 111 14.71 -1.78 16.92
CA THR A 111 14.07 -0.82 16.00
C THR A 111 13.86 0.53 16.66
N ARG A 112 13.45 0.55 17.96
CA ARG A 112 13.31 1.79 18.75
C ARG A 112 14.65 2.53 18.89
N PHE A 113 15.72 1.80 19.14
CA PHE A 113 17.07 2.38 19.20
C PHE A 113 17.45 3.07 17.88
N LEU A 114 17.15 2.44 16.73
CA LEU A 114 17.47 3.00 15.41
C LEU A 114 16.65 4.24 15.10
N TYR A 115 15.31 4.16 15.14
CA TYR A 115 14.50 5.30 14.70
C TYR A 115 14.56 6.51 15.64
N LYS A 116 14.88 6.32 16.93
CA LYS A 116 15.13 7.45 17.84
C LYS A 116 16.32 8.29 17.45
N ARG A 117 17.22 7.76 16.62
CA ARG A 117 18.43 8.44 16.11
C ARG A 117 18.28 8.94 14.67
N MET A 118 17.12 8.77 14.07
CA MET A 118 16.81 9.41 12.79
C MET A 118 16.53 10.90 13.01
N ASP A 119 16.97 11.74 12.08
CA ASP A 119 16.74 13.17 12.17
C ASP A 119 15.25 13.49 11.94
N THR A 120 14.60 12.80 11.00
CA THR A 120 13.17 12.96 10.70
C THR A 120 12.50 11.59 10.65
N VAL A 121 11.32 11.47 11.27
CA VAL A 121 10.48 10.28 11.25
C VAL A 121 9.12 10.63 10.66
N ILE A 122 8.72 9.91 9.61
CA ILE A 122 7.46 10.06 8.91
C ILE A 122 6.58 8.82 9.19
N SER A 123 5.27 9.01 9.20
CA SER A 123 4.30 7.91 9.24
C SER A 123 3.20 8.14 8.20
N PRO A 124 2.66 7.09 7.55
CA PRO A 124 1.60 7.25 6.58
C PRO A 124 0.21 7.43 7.21
N SER A 125 0.07 7.20 8.51
CA SER A 125 -1.22 7.40 9.20
C SER A 125 -1.04 7.72 10.68
N PRO A 126 -2.02 8.39 11.33
CA PRO A 126 -2.01 8.61 12.77
C PRO A 126 -1.93 7.29 13.56
N ARG A 127 -2.59 6.23 13.06
CA ARG A 127 -2.57 4.91 13.69
C ARG A 127 -1.18 4.29 13.66
N SER A 128 -0.45 4.32 12.53
CA SER A 128 0.93 3.82 12.49
C SER A 128 1.89 4.70 13.33
N ALA A 129 1.63 6.01 13.40
CA ALA A 129 2.38 6.93 14.26
C ALA A 129 2.23 6.59 15.76
N SER A 130 1.03 6.15 16.19
CA SER A 130 0.76 5.81 17.61
C SER A 130 1.57 4.60 18.13
N PHE A 131 2.16 3.79 17.25
CA PHE A 131 3.07 2.69 17.63
C PHE A 131 4.51 3.13 17.84
N LEU A 132 4.85 4.38 17.53
CA LEU A 132 6.16 4.96 17.79
C LEU A 132 6.22 5.54 19.20
N THR A 133 7.41 5.51 19.83
CA THR A 133 7.66 6.06 21.18
C THR A 133 8.24 7.48 21.12
N ARG A 134 8.21 8.11 19.94
CA ARG A 134 8.50 9.55 19.73
C ARG A 134 7.42 10.11 18.81
N PRO A 135 7.13 11.41 18.88
CA PRO A 135 6.31 12.08 17.88
C PRO A 135 6.90 11.90 16.47
N VAL A 136 6.04 11.83 15.47
CA VAL A 136 6.45 11.89 14.07
C VAL A 136 6.55 13.34 13.63
N ASP A 137 7.48 13.61 12.74
CA ASP A 137 7.71 14.96 12.22
C ASP A 137 6.70 15.30 11.10
N ALA A 138 6.13 14.25 10.44
CA ALA A 138 5.06 14.42 9.45
C ALA A 138 4.20 13.17 9.32
N ILE A 139 2.92 13.37 9.00
CA ILE A 139 2.01 12.33 8.49
C ILE A 139 1.89 12.53 6.99
N VAL A 140 2.38 11.56 6.20
CA VAL A 140 2.31 11.58 4.74
C VAL A 140 1.63 10.29 4.28
N PRO A 141 0.33 10.32 4.01
CA PRO A 141 -0.43 9.15 3.55
C PRO A 141 0.15 8.57 2.26
N HIS A 142 0.14 7.23 2.16
CA HIS A 142 0.44 6.61 0.88
C HIS A 142 -0.66 6.93 -0.14
N GLY A 143 -0.23 7.06 -1.38
CA GLY A 143 -1.09 7.30 -2.53
C GLY A 143 -1.14 6.12 -3.50
N VAL A 144 -2.06 6.20 -4.43
CA VAL A 144 -2.19 5.29 -5.56
C VAL A 144 -2.19 6.08 -6.86
N ASP A 145 -1.57 5.53 -7.89
CA ASP A 145 -1.58 6.13 -9.23
C ASP A 145 -2.98 5.95 -9.86
N THR A 146 -3.73 7.04 -9.90
CA THR A 146 -5.10 7.07 -10.39
C THR A 146 -5.20 7.00 -11.92
N GLU A 147 -4.09 7.14 -12.63
CA GLU A 147 -4.01 6.92 -14.07
C GLU A 147 -3.77 5.45 -14.40
N VAL A 148 -3.06 4.74 -13.53
CA VAL A 148 -2.80 3.30 -13.63
C VAL A 148 -4.00 2.48 -13.17
N PHE A 149 -4.63 2.89 -12.05
CA PHE A 149 -5.82 2.26 -11.49
C PHE A 149 -7.04 3.12 -11.84
N GLN A 150 -7.77 2.70 -12.86
CA GLN A 150 -8.96 3.39 -13.38
C GLN A 150 -10.16 2.43 -13.38
N PRO A 151 -11.39 2.94 -13.29
CA PRO A 151 -12.58 2.16 -13.54
C PRO A 151 -12.59 1.58 -14.96
N ALA A 152 -13.22 0.43 -15.15
CA ALA A 152 -13.61 -0.02 -16.48
C ALA A 152 -14.63 0.96 -17.09
N ALA A 153 -14.59 1.15 -18.41
CA ALA A 153 -15.60 1.97 -19.11
C ALA A 153 -17.01 1.38 -18.90
N GLU A 154 -17.12 0.05 -18.99
CA GLU A 154 -18.34 -0.72 -18.72
C GLU A 154 -17.97 -1.94 -17.87
N ARG A 155 -18.28 -1.90 -16.57
CA ARG A 155 -17.92 -2.98 -15.64
C ARG A 155 -18.57 -4.33 -16.01
N ALA A 156 -19.83 -4.33 -16.42
CA ALA A 156 -20.53 -5.54 -16.79
C ALA A 156 -19.81 -6.26 -17.96
N ARG A 157 -19.44 -5.50 -18.99
CA ARG A 157 -18.68 -6.06 -20.11
C ARG A 157 -17.29 -6.55 -19.68
N ALA A 158 -16.58 -5.79 -18.83
CA ALA A 158 -15.28 -6.20 -18.31
C ALA A 158 -15.39 -7.49 -17.46
N TRP A 159 -16.50 -7.68 -16.74
CA TRP A 159 -16.80 -8.91 -16.00
C TRP A 159 -16.98 -10.09 -16.94
N ASP A 160 -17.80 -9.95 -17.98
CA ASP A 160 -18.06 -10.99 -18.98
C ASP A 160 -16.75 -11.41 -19.70
N GLU A 161 -15.91 -10.44 -20.06
CA GLU A 161 -14.57 -10.69 -20.62
C GLU A 161 -13.65 -11.45 -19.65
N GLY A 162 -13.90 -11.39 -18.36
CA GLY A 162 -13.20 -12.15 -17.32
C GLY A 162 -13.58 -13.63 -17.26
N GLY A 163 -14.70 -14.01 -17.87
CA GLY A 163 -15.19 -15.40 -17.93
C GLY A 163 -15.62 -15.98 -16.58
N ALA A 164 -15.84 -15.14 -15.57
CA ALA A 164 -16.34 -15.60 -14.28
C ALA A 164 -17.88 -15.75 -14.28
N PRO A 165 -18.45 -16.71 -13.54
CA PRO A 165 -19.90 -16.90 -13.49
C PRO A 165 -20.61 -15.75 -12.74
N GLY A 166 -21.92 -15.60 -12.98
CA GLY A 166 -22.74 -14.55 -12.40
C GLY A 166 -22.56 -13.21 -13.09
N LYS A 167 -23.00 -12.13 -12.47
CA LYS A 167 -22.96 -10.75 -12.99
C LYS A 167 -21.99 -9.84 -12.20
N TYR A 168 -21.69 -10.20 -10.97
CA TYR A 168 -20.95 -9.35 -10.04
C TYR A 168 -19.84 -10.11 -9.35
N GLY A 169 -18.70 -9.44 -9.14
CA GLY A 169 -17.56 -10.02 -8.44
C GLY A 169 -17.35 -9.45 -7.05
N ILE A 170 -16.95 -10.30 -6.12
CA ILE A 170 -16.45 -9.92 -4.79
C ILE A 170 -15.02 -10.40 -4.68
N GLY A 171 -14.05 -9.49 -4.66
CA GLY A 171 -12.62 -9.82 -4.69
C GLY A 171 -11.94 -9.73 -3.34
N ILE A 172 -11.02 -10.68 -3.06
CA ILE A 172 -9.98 -10.53 -2.06
C ILE A 172 -8.62 -10.67 -2.73
N PHE A 173 -7.78 -9.64 -2.58
CA PHE A 173 -6.53 -9.49 -3.32
C PHE A 173 -5.33 -9.47 -2.38
N GLY A 174 -4.35 -10.34 -2.61
CA GLY A 174 -3.13 -10.43 -1.85
C GLY A 174 -2.73 -11.86 -1.53
N ARG A 175 -1.53 -12.05 -0.96
CA ARG A 175 -1.02 -13.40 -0.67
C ARG A 175 -1.99 -14.21 0.18
N VAL A 176 -2.15 -15.48 -0.19
CA VAL A 176 -3.00 -16.43 0.55
C VAL A 176 -2.32 -16.77 1.88
N ARG A 177 -2.86 -16.20 2.97
CA ARG A 177 -2.39 -16.43 4.35
C ARG A 177 -3.44 -15.96 5.37
N PRO A 178 -3.46 -16.52 6.57
CA PRO A 178 -4.47 -16.18 7.60
C PRO A 178 -4.56 -14.69 7.92
N GLN A 179 -3.42 -13.97 7.92
CA GLN A 179 -3.38 -12.54 8.22
C GLN A 179 -4.14 -11.65 7.24
N LYS A 180 -4.48 -12.18 6.06
CA LYS A 180 -5.27 -11.45 5.05
C LYS A 180 -6.78 -11.60 5.22
N GLY A 181 -7.24 -12.37 6.23
CA GLY A 181 -8.67 -12.54 6.51
C GLY A 181 -9.40 -13.43 5.51
N LEU A 182 -8.66 -14.36 4.83
CA LEU A 182 -9.27 -15.25 3.86
C LEU A 182 -10.24 -16.24 4.51
N GLU A 183 -10.01 -16.63 5.75
CA GLU A 183 -10.90 -17.54 6.47
C GLU A 183 -12.24 -16.86 6.73
N GLU A 184 -12.22 -15.64 7.27
CA GLU A 184 -13.41 -14.82 7.50
C GLU A 184 -14.15 -14.51 6.19
N PHE A 185 -13.40 -14.22 5.12
CA PHE A 185 -13.96 -13.98 3.78
C PHE A 185 -14.69 -15.21 3.25
N VAL A 186 -14.07 -16.39 3.31
CA VAL A 186 -14.66 -17.63 2.82
C VAL A 186 -15.89 -18.03 3.67
N ASP A 187 -15.78 -17.95 4.99
CA ASP A 187 -16.87 -18.37 5.87
C ASP A 187 -18.07 -17.43 5.75
N ALA A 188 -17.87 -16.10 5.77
CA ALA A 188 -18.94 -15.13 5.61
C ALA A 188 -19.63 -15.25 4.23
N LEU A 189 -18.86 -15.33 3.15
CA LEU A 189 -19.44 -15.47 1.80
C LEU A 189 -20.11 -16.85 1.58
N SER A 190 -19.63 -17.89 2.22
CA SER A 190 -20.29 -19.20 2.15
C SER A 190 -21.69 -19.20 2.79
N GLU A 191 -21.94 -18.30 3.72
CA GLU A 191 -23.26 -18.09 4.32
C GLU A 191 -24.16 -17.23 3.41
N VAL A 192 -23.60 -16.20 2.78
CA VAL A 192 -24.35 -15.17 2.06
C VAL A 192 -24.62 -15.54 0.60
N LEU A 193 -23.63 -16.10 -0.11
CA LEU A 193 -23.72 -16.39 -1.57
C LEU A 193 -24.89 -17.28 -2.00
N PRO A 194 -25.40 -18.24 -1.20
CA PRO A 194 -26.59 -19.02 -1.59
C PRO A 194 -27.83 -18.16 -1.85
N ARG A 195 -27.95 -17.00 -1.21
CA ARG A 195 -29.05 -16.04 -1.38
C ARG A 195 -28.82 -15.06 -2.53
N HIS A 196 -27.59 -14.95 -3.04
CA HIS A 196 -27.18 -13.99 -4.06
C HIS A 196 -26.58 -14.70 -5.29
N PRO A 197 -27.40 -15.34 -6.16
CA PRO A 197 -26.92 -16.17 -7.27
C PRO A 197 -26.09 -15.43 -8.32
N ASP A 198 -26.25 -14.11 -8.46
CA ASP A 198 -25.53 -13.31 -9.43
C ASP A 198 -24.09 -12.94 -9.01
N PHE A 199 -23.67 -13.27 -7.78
CA PHE A 199 -22.34 -12.88 -7.27
C PHE A 199 -21.37 -14.07 -7.27
N THR A 200 -20.09 -13.81 -7.57
CA THR A 200 -18.98 -14.76 -7.51
C THR A 200 -17.81 -14.19 -6.72
N ALA A 201 -17.26 -15.01 -5.83
CA ALA A 201 -16.07 -14.65 -5.04
C ALA A 201 -14.79 -14.90 -5.86
N ILE A 202 -13.91 -13.91 -5.90
CA ILE A 202 -12.61 -13.95 -6.59
C ILE A 202 -11.50 -13.91 -5.55
N ILE A 203 -10.65 -14.94 -5.56
CA ILE A 203 -9.48 -15.02 -4.65
C ILE A 203 -8.22 -15.01 -5.50
N THR A 204 -7.37 -14.01 -5.31
CA THR A 204 -6.11 -13.91 -6.03
C THR A 204 -4.94 -13.61 -5.10
N GLY A 205 -3.82 -14.24 -5.40
CA GLY A 205 -2.56 -14.06 -4.70
C GLY A 205 -1.72 -15.33 -4.65
N GLU A 206 -0.44 -15.16 -4.37
CA GLU A 206 0.49 -16.25 -4.22
C GLU A 206 0.24 -17.02 -2.92
N THR A 207 0.19 -18.34 -3.01
CA THR A 207 0.23 -19.24 -1.86
C THR A 207 1.65 -19.77 -1.69
N THR A 208 2.35 -19.30 -0.66
CA THR A 208 3.69 -19.83 -0.36
C THR A 208 3.60 -21.25 0.23
N PRO A 209 4.68 -22.06 0.15
CA PRO A 209 4.64 -23.45 0.60
C PRO A 209 4.10 -23.65 2.03
N GLU A 210 4.41 -22.73 2.93
CA GLU A 210 3.94 -22.74 4.32
C GLU A 210 2.42 -22.62 4.49
N PHE A 211 1.71 -22.05 3.49
CA PHE A 211 0.26 -21.85 3.55
C PHE A 211 -0.55 -22.77 2.62
N ARG A 212 0.05 -23.77 1.98
CA ARG A 212 -0.66 -24.73 1.10
C ARG A 212 -1.72 -25.52 1.87
N THR A 213 -1.44 -25.94 3.08
CA THR A 213 -2.41 -26.65 3.94
C THR A 213 -3.58 -25.74 4.31
N PHE A 214 -3.32 -24.46 4.58
CA PHE A 214 -4.35 -23.46 4.84
C PHE A 214 -5.27 -23.27 3.62
N GLU A 215 -4.72 -23.09 2.43
CA GLU A 215 -5.49 -23.00 1.18
C GLU A 215 -6.32 -24.25 0.93
N ALA A 216 -5.72 -25.45 1.07
CA ALA A 216 -6.42 -26.72 0.89
C ALA A 216 -7.60 -26.88 1.86
N ARG A 217 -7.45 -26.42 3.10
CA ARG A 217 -8.54 -26.42 4.10
C ARG A 217 -9.70 -25.50 3.67
N LEU A 218 -9.41 -24.30 3.19
CA LEU A 218 -10.43 -23.38 2.70
C LEU A 218 -11.17 -23.95 1.49
N LYS A 219 -10.47 -24.52 0.52
CA LYS A 219 -11.07 -25.17 -0.65
C LYS A 219 -11.95 -26.36 -0.25
N LYS A 220 -11.53 -27.16 0.74
CA LYS A 220 -12.33 -28.25 1.28
C LYS A 220 -13.61 -27.72 1.93
N ASN A 221 -13.55 -26.65 2.71
CA ASN A 221 -14.73 -26.05 3.35
C ASN A 221 -15.74 -25.54 2.31
N ILE A 222 -15.27 -24.88 1.24
CA ILE A 222 -16.09 -24.41 0.14
C ILE A 222 -16.80 -25.61 -0.54
N ARG A 223 -16.05 -26.70 -0.81
CA ARG A 223 -16.59 -27.93 -1.41
C ARG A 223 -17.67 -28.59 -0.55
N LEU A 224 -17.42 -28.72 0.74
CA LEU A 224 -18.39 -29.31 1.67
C LEU A 224 -19.71 -28.52 1.72
N ARG A 225 -19.70 -27.27 1.32
CA ARG A 225 -20.89 -26.40 1.22
C ARG A 225 -21.47 -26.34 -0.21
N GLY A 226 -20.91 -27.07 -1.17
CA GLY A 226 -21.37 -27.12 -2.57
C GLY A 226 -21.17 -25.80 -3.32
N LEU A 227 -20.17 -25.01 -2.95
CA LEU A 227 -19.96 -23.64 -3.48
C LEU A 227 -18.73 -23.52 -4.39
N GLU A 228 -18.15 -24.63 -4.89
CA GLU A 228 -16.92 -24.57 -5.70
C GLU A 228 -17.03 -23.64 -6.91
N ASN A 229 -18.17 -23.66 -7.59
CA ASN A 229 -18.43 -22.83 -8.77
C ASN A 229 -18.68 -21.35 -8.43
N ARG A 230 -18.70 -20.99 -7.16
CA ARG A 230 -18.96 -19.63 -6.66
C ARG A 230 -17.70 -18.97 -6.08
N PHE A 231 -16.58 -19.72 -6.02
CA PHE A 231 -15.28 -19.24 -5.56
C PHE A 231 -14.20 -19.52 -6.61
N LEU A 232 -13.78 -18.48 -7.31
CA LEU A 232 -12.77 -18.57 -8.35
C LEU A 232 -11.38 -18.23 -7.77
N TRP A 233 -10.47 -19.22 -7.79
CA TRP A 233 -9.09 -19.09 -7.33
C TRP A 233 -8.18 -18.81 -8.52
N LEU A 234 -7.67 -17.58 -8.64
CA LEU A 234 -6.85 -17.14 -9.78
C LEU A 234 -5.34 -17.29 -9.54
N GLY A 235 -4.94 -17.60 -8.30
CA GLY A 235 -3.53 -17.70 -7.97
C GLY A 235 -2.81 -16.35 -8.08
N LYS A 236 -1.50 -16.39 -8.34
CA LYS A 236 -0.67 -15.20 -8.54
C LYS A 236 -0.86 -14.65 -9.93
N LEU A 237 -1.33 -13.43 -10.03
CA LEU A 237 -1.52 -12.72 -11.29
C LEU A 237 -0.37 -11.73 -11.57
N PRO A 238 -0.02 -11.50 -12.85
CA PRO A 238 0.75 -10.34 -13.26
C PRO A 238 0.03 -9.04 -12.88
N SER A 239 0.78 -7.95 -12.69
CA SER A 239 0.21 -6.67 -12.24
C SER A 239 -0.87 -6.13 -13.18
N GLU A 240 -0.75 -6.36 -14.48
CA GLU A 240 -1.74 -5.94 -15.47
C GLU A 240 -3.06 -6.70 -15.30
N GLU A 241 -3.00 -8.02 -15.16
CA GLU A 241 -4.20 -8.85 -14.93
C GLU A 241 -4.84 -8.56 -13.57
N LEU A 242 -4.02 -8.27 -12.55
CA LEU A 242 -4.52 -7.84 -11.24
C LEU A 242 -5.36 -6.55 -11.38
N ARG A 243 -4.88 -5.56 -12.16
CA ARG A 243 -5.63 -4.32 -12.42
C ARG A 243 -6.96 -4.59 -13.13
N LYS A 244 -6.97 -5.45 -14.15
CA LYS A 244 -8.20 -5.85 -14.84
C LYS A 244 -9.20 -6.47 -13.87
N TRP A 245 -8.77 -7.32 -12.96
CA TRP A 245 -9.66 -7.91 -11.96
C TRP A 245 -10.20 -6.88 -10.96
N LEU A 246 -9.40 -5.88 -10.56
CA LEU A 246 -9.87 -4.77 -9.73
C LEU A 246 -10.94 -3.92 -10.44
N GLN A 247 -10.86 -3.80 -11.77
CA GLN A 247 -11.88 -3.12 -12.59
C GLN A 247 -13.18 -3.94 -12.75
N ARG A 248 -13.06 -5.28 -12.75
CA ARG A 248 -14.16 -6.22 -12.98
C ARG A 248 -15.04 -6.39 -11.74
N VAL A 249 -14.44 -6.54 -10.57
CA VAL A 249 -15.21 -6.80 -9.35
C VAL A 249 -16.00 -5.58 -8.89
N SER A 250 -17.18 -5.83 -8.32
CA SER A 250 -18.06 -4.78 -7.79
C SER A 250 -17.72 -4.41 -6.35
N LEU A 251 -17.09 -5.33 -5.63
CA LEU A 251 -16.74 -5.19 -4.21
C LEU A 251 -15.37 -5.79 -3.94
N VAL A 252 -14.55 -5.13 -3.15
CA VAL A 252 -13.29 -5.69 -2.62
C VAL A 252 -13.34 -5.78 -1.11
N ALA A 253 -13.04 -6.97 -0.59
CA ALA A 253 -12.87 -7.22 0.83
C ALA A 253 -11.39 -7.04 1.23
N ALA A 254 -11.08 -5.95 1.90
CA ALA A 254 -9.78 -5.64 2.48
C ALA A 254 -9.76 -6.01 3.98
N VAL A 255 -10.06 -7.27 4.28
CA VAL A 255 -10.38 -7.77 5.63
C VAL A 255 -9.18 -8.32 6.40
N SER A 256 -8.02 -7.72 6.20
CA SER A 256 -6.78 -8.13 6.86
C SER A 256 -6.87 -8.01 8.39
N ARG A 257 -6.34 -9.02 9.10
CA ARG A 257 -6.16 -8.99 10.58
C ARG A 257 -5.04 -8.03 11.00
N ASN A 258 -4.11 -7.78 10.10
CA ASN A 258 -3.02 -6.82 10.29
C ASN A 258 -2.61 -6.24 8.92
N GLU A 259 -2.71 -4.95 8.79
CA GLU A 259 -2.37 -4.23 7.56
C GLU A 259 -1.47 -3.03 7.87
N GLY A 260 -0.49 -2.76 7.03
CA GLY A 260 0.39 -1.60 7.19
C GLY A 260 -0.34 -0.28 6.91
N PHE A 261 -0.84 -0.15 5.71
CA PHE A 261 -1.61 1.01 5.28
C PHE A 261 -2.91 0.61 4.59
N GLY A 262 -2.84 -0.25 3.57
CA GLY A 262 -4.00 -0.71 2.81
C GLY A 262 -3.96 -0.27 1.35
N LEU A 263 -2.80 -0.40 0.68
CA LEU A 263 -2.66 -0.02 -0.74
C LEU A 263 -3.68 -0.73 -1.64
N THR A 264 -3.93 -2.02 -1.41
CA THR A 264 -4.93 -2.77 -2.20
C THR A 264 -6.35 -2.19 -2.06
N CYS A 265 -6.68 -1.64 -0.89
CA CYS A 265 -7.94 -0.90 -0.70
C CYS A 265 -7.98 0.36 -1.57
N LEU A 266 -6.90 1.15 -1.58
CA LEU A 266 -6.79 2.33 -2.45
C LEU A 266 -6.82 1.97 -3.94
N GLU A 267 -6.15 0.89 -4.35
CA GLU A 267 -6.14 0.37 -5.72
C GLU A 267 -7.56 -0.01 -6.17
N ALA A 268 -8.33 -0.69 -5.30
CA ALA A 268 -9.73 -1.02 -5.55
C ALA A 268 -10.60 0.23 -5.67
N MET A 269 -10.51 1.14 -4.69
CA MET A 269 -11.26 2.40 -4.70
C MET A 269 -10.92 3.26 -5.92
N ALA A 270 -9.63 3.32 -6.31
CA ALA A 270 -9.18 3.98 -7.52
C ALA A 270 -9.78 3.36 -8.79
N SER A 271 -9.99 2.06 -8.81
CA SER A 271 -10.67 1.34 -9.88
C SER A 271 -12.21 1.48 -9.84
N GLY A 272 -12.73 2.37 -8.99
CA GLY A 272 -14.18 2.63 -8.87
C GLY A 272 -14.93 1.51 -8.17
N THR A 273 -14.28 0.71 -7.34
CA THR A 273 -14.83 -0.47 -6.67
C THR A 273 -15.13 -0.15 -5.21
N ALA A 274 -16.33 -0.51 -4.74
CA ALA A 274 -16.70 -0.42 -3.33
C ALA A 274 -15.81 -1.33 -2.47
N VAL A 275 -15.62 -0.99 -1.19
CA VAL A 275 -14.74 -1.75 -0.32
C VAL A 275 -15.40 -2.08 1.03
N ILE A 276 -15.06 -3.26 1.57
CA ILE A 276 -15.24 -3.57 2.99
C ILE A 276 -13.84 -3.68 3.59
N GLY A 277 -13.53 -2.87 4.59
CA GLY A 277 -12.29 -2.93 5.36
C GLY A 277 -12.53 -3.45 6.77
N THR A 278 -11.49 -3.99 7.41
CA THR A 278 -11.47 -4.21 8.85
C THR A 278 -10.90 -2.98 9.57
N ARG A 279 -11.20 -2.84 10.88
CA ARG A 279 -10.66 -1.73 11.69
C ARG A 279 -9.17 -1.93 12.00
N THR A 280 -8.34 -1.92 10.93
CA THR A 280 -6.88 -2.08 10.97
C THR A 280 -6.20 -1.22 9.91
N GLY A 281 -4.89 -1.13 9.93
CA GLY A 281 -4.14 -0.32 8.97
C GLY A 281 -4.53 1.16 9.02
N ALA A 282 -4.78 1.74 7.86
CA ALA A 282 -5.28 3.10 7.71
C ALA A 282 -6.74 3.14 7.23
N PHE A 283 -7.47 2.03 7.33
CA PHE A 283 -8.81 1.94 6.75
C PHE A 283 -9.80 2.94 7.34
N ASP A 284 -9.73 3.22 8.66
CA ASP A 284 -10.54 4.29 9.30
C ASP A 284 -10.26 5.68 8.71
N MET A 285 -9.10 5.92 8.11
CA MET A 285 -8.74 7.17 7.43
C MET A 285 -9.14 7.15 5.95
N ILE A 286 -9.05 5.98 5.32
CA ILE A 286 -9.28 5.79 3.87
C ILE A 286 -10.78 5.74 3.59
N ILE A 287 -11.52 4.88 4.30
CA ILE A 287 -12.93 4.54 4.04
C ILE A 287 -13.84 5.48 4.85
N ARG A 288 -14.79 6.09 4.18
CA ARG A 288 -15.92 6.80 4.83
C ARG A 288 -17.10 5.84 4.91
N GLU A 289 -17.42 5.46 6.13
CA GLU A 289 -18.47 4.49 6.46
C GLU A 289 -19.79 4.82 5.74
N ASN A 290 -20.40 3.84 5.08
CA ASN A 290 -21.65 3.95 4.29
C ASN A 290 -21.61 4.92 3.09
N VAL A 291 -20.46 5.51 2.76
CA VAL A 291 -20.30 6.42 1.61
C VAL A 291 -19.51 5.77 0.49
N ASP A 292 -18.31 5.29 0.79
CA ASP A 292 -17.41 4.66 -0.18
C ASP A 292 -16.98 3.25 0.23
N GLY A 293 -17.47 2.76 1.36
CA GLY A 293 -17.25 1.41 1.86
C GLY A 293 -17.89 1.17 3.23
N LEU A 294 -17.62 -0.01 3.78
CA LEU A 294 -17.99 -0.38 5.15
C LEU A 294 -16.72 -0.76 5.93
N ILE A 295 -16.78 -0.60 7.27
CA ILE A 295 -15.70 -1.02 8.17
C ILE A 295 -16.30 -1.98 9.20
N VAL A 296 -15.72 -3.19 9.28
CA VAL A 296 -16.13 -4.22 10.24
C VAL A 296 -15.05 -4.44 11.29
N PRO A 297 -15.39 -5.01 12.46
CA PRO A 297 -14.39 -5.42 13.45
C PRO A 297 -13.43 -6.47 12.86
N CYS A 298 -12.16 -6.42 13.28
CA CYS A 298 -11.14 -7.35 12.81
C CYS A 298 -11.42 -8.78 13.31
N GLY A 299 -11.50 -9.75 12.40
CA GLY A 299 -11.73 -11.16 12.71
C GLY A 299 -13.19 -11.52 13.03
N ASP A 300 -14.12 -10.58 12.88
CA ASP A 300 -15.54 -10.80 13.11
C ASP A 300 -16.23 -11.26 11.81
N THR A 301 -16.39 -12.58 11.68
CA THR A 301 -17.02 -13.20 10.51
C THR A 301 -18.50 -12.87 10.42
N ALA A 302 -19.22 -12.75 11.56
CA ALA A 302 -20.64 -12.43 11.56
C ALA A 302 -20.88 -10.99 11.07
N ALA A 303 -20.15 -10.01 11.60
CA ALA A 303 -20.23 -8.63 11.12
C ALA A 303 -19.84 -8.51 9.63
N LEU A 304 -18.90 -9.33 9.16
CA LEU A 304 -18.52 -9.37 7.75
C LEU A 304 -19.66 -9.97 6.89
N ALA A 305 -20.33 -11.03 7.35
CA ALA A 305 -21.47 -11.61 6.65
C ALA A 305 -22.64 -10.62 6.56
N GLU A 306 -22.96 -9.90 7.65
CA GLU A 306 -23.96 -8.82 7.66
C GLU A 306 -23.61 -7.71 6.67
N ALA A 307 -22.33 -7.30 6.62
CA ALA A 307 -21.86 -6.29 5.68
C ALA A 307 -22.01 -6.75 4.22
N PHE A 308 -21.67 -8.02 3.92
CA PHE A 308 -21.91 -8.60 2.61
C PHE A 308 -23.41 -8.65 2.28
N GLU A 309 -24.24 -9.17 3.17
CA GLU A 309 -25.70 -9.25 2.97
C GLU A 309 -26.29 -7.89 2.61
N LYS A 310 -25.92 -6.85 3.39
CA LYS A 310 -26.35 -5.45 3.17
C LYS A 310 -25.98 -4.94 1.78
N LEU A 311 -24.75 -5.21 1.31
CA LEU A 311 -24.25 -4.67 0.05
C LEU A 311 -24.72 -5.49 -1.15
N LEU A 312 -24.77 -6.83 -1.05
CA LEU A 312 -25.17 -7.70 -2.14
C LEU A 312 -26.67 -7.61 -2.44
N SER A 313 -27.49 -7.25 -1.44
CA SER A 313 -28.93 -7.00 -1.61
C SER A 313 -29.26 -5.75 -2.45
N SER A 314 -28.26 -4.92 -2.78
CA SER A 314 -28.47 -3.68 -3.54
C SER A 314 -27.28 -3.39 -4.47
N PRO A 315 -27.16 -4.09 -5.63
CA PRO A 315 -26.03 -3.92 -6.55
C PRO A 315 -25.86 -2.49 -7.07
N GLU A 316 -26.94 -1.73 -7.21
CA GLU A 316 -26.92 -0.33 -7.63
C GLU A 316 -26.19 0.55 -6.59
N LYS A 317 -26.40 0.29 -5.29
CA LYS A 317 -25.68 0.98 -4.21
C LYS A 317 -24.18 0.66 -4.22
N LEU A 318 -23.78 -0.56 -4.63
CA LEU A 318 -22.38 -0.92 -4.80
C LEU A 318 -21.73 -0.05 -5.88
N GLU A 319 -22.42 0.18 -7.00
CA GLU A 319 -21.90 1.02 -8.07
C GLU A 319 -21.73 2.47 -7.62
N ASP A 320 -22.73 3.05 -6.94
CA ASP A 320 -22.66 4.43 -6.44
C ASP A 320 -21.60 4.59 -5.36
N MET A 321 -21.45 3.60 -4.48
CA MET A 321 -20.38 3.53 -3.47
C MET A 321 -19.00 3.44 -4.14
N GLY A 322 -18.86 2.67 -5.22
CA GLY A 322 -17.63 2.58 -6.02
C GLY A 322 -17.26 3.92 -6.68
N LYS A 323 -18.25 4.64 -7.24
CA LYS A 323 -18.04 6.01 -7.78
C LYS A 323 -17.59 6.98 -6.68
N ALA A 324 -18.19 6.89 -5.48
CA ALA A 324 -17.77 7.68 -4.33
C ALA A 324 -16.35 7.34 -3.87
N ALA A 325 -16.00 6.06 -3.87
CA ALA A 325 -14.67 5.56 -3.57
C ALA A 325 -13.61 6.13 -4.53
N ARG A 326 -13.88 6.11 -5.84
CA ARG A 326 -13.00 6.72 -6.84
C ARG A 326 -12.78 8.22 -6.57
N ARG A 327 -13.85 8.99 -6.36
CA ARG A 327 -13.73 10.42 -6.04
C ARG A 327 -12.87 10.63 -4.80
N ARG A 328 -13.13 9.88 -3.72
CA ARG A 328 -12.36 9.96 -2.48
C ARG A 328 -10.87 9.78 -2.71
N VAL A 329 -10.48 8.78 -3.50
CA VAL A 329 -9.06 8.50 -3.79
C VAL A 329 -8.45 9.60 -4.66
N CYS A 330 -9.10 10.02 -5.72
CA CYS A 330 -8.61 11.11 -6.57
C CYS A 330 -8.40 12.40 -5.75
N ASP A 331 -9.33 12.72 -4.87
CA ASP A 331 -9.28 13.94 -4.08
C ASP A 331 -8.26 13.90 -2.94
N SER A 332 -7.96 12.71 -2.37
CA SER A 332 -7.23 12.66 -1.10
C SER A 332 -6.04 11.71 -1.06
N PHE A 333 -5.98 10.72 -1.95
CA PHE A 333 -4.98 9.65 -1.93
C PHE A 333 -4.33 9.39 -3.30
N GLY A 334 -4.38 10.36 -4.23
CA GLY A 334 -3.61 10.28 -5.46
C GLY A 334 -2.10 10.29 -5.16
N ILE A 335 -1.32 9.55 -5.96
CA ILE A 335 0.13 9.40 -5.78
C ILE A 335 0.85 10.76 -5.79
N GLN A 336 0.30 11.75 -6.48
CA GLN A 336 0.85 13.11 -6.53
C GLN A 336 0.81 13.78 -5.15
N ARG A 337 -0.21 13.48 -4.32
CA ARG A 337 -0.31 14.00 -2.95
C ARG A 337 0.72 13.39 -2.02
N GLU A 338 1.00 12.08 -2.14
CA GLU A 338 2.10 11.44 -1.42
C GLU A 338 3.43 12.05 -1.82
N ALA A 339 3.66 12.21 -3.14
CA ALA A 339 4.87 12.81 -3.67
C ALA A 339 5.07 14.24 -3.14
N GLU A 340 4.03 15.06 -3.17
CA GLU A 340 4.07 16.45 -2.68
C GLU A 340 4.30 16.50 -1.16
N GLY A 341 3.65 15.63 -0.38
CA GLY A 341 3.86 15.53 1.06
C GLY A 341 5.30 15.17 1.42
N LEU A 342 5.90 14.18 0.71
CA LEU A 342 7.30 13.82 0.88
C LEU A 342 8.24 14.93 0.41
N ASN A 343 7.93 15.59 -0.72
CA ASN A 343 8.71 16.71 -1.24
C ASN A 343 8.70 17.90 -0.28
N ALA A 344 7.57 18.19 0.38
CA ALA A 344 7.50 19.22 1.41
C ALA A 344 8.45 18.93 2.58
N VAL A 345 8.52 17.67 3.03
CA VAL A 345 9.50 17.26 4.04
C VAL A 345 10.93 17.46 3.53
N TYR A 346 11.24 17.07 2.30
CA TYR A 346 12.59 17.24 1.76
C TYR A 346 12.95 18.70 1.54
N ARG A 347 12.01 19.57 1.12
CA ARG A 347 12.23 21.03 1.03
C ARG A 347 12.64 21.62 2.37
N ASN A 348 11.93 21.27 3.44
CA ASN A 348 12.24 21.74 4.78
C ASN A 348 13.64 21.31 5.27
N ILE A 349 14.10 20.12 4.83
CA ILE A 349 15.43 19.61 5.15
C ILE A 349 16.52 20.30 4.33
N ILE A 350 16.29 20.38 3.00
CA ILE A 350 17.30 20.85 2.05
C ILE A 350 17.33 22.40 1.99
N ASN A 351 16.17 23.06 2.15
CA ASN A 351 16.03 24.51 2.05
C ASN A 351 15.24 25.10 3.24
N PRO A 352 15.74 25.02 4.47
CA PRO A 352 14.99 25.47 5.66
C PRO A 352 14.61 26.95 5.63
N ASP A 353 15.34 27.79 4.90
CA ASP A 353 15.11 29.24 4.84
C ASP A 353 13.89 29.64 3.99
N ILE A 354 13.44 28.77 3.06
CA ILE A 354 12.26 29.03 2.20
C ILE A 354 10.96 28.78 2.98
N SER A 355 10.98 27.85 3.94
CA SER A 355 9.80 27.46 4.73
C SER A 355 9.50 28.40 5.91
N ARG A 356 10.38 29.36 6.21
CA ARG A 356 10.25 30.35 7.31
C ARG A 356 9.77 31.73 6.84
N LYS A 357 9.51 31.93 5.56
CA LYS A 357 8.85 33.18 5.11
C LYS A 357 7.33 33.03 5.34
N PRO A 358 6.72 33.99 6.04
CA PRO A 358 5.31 34.01 6.39
C PRO A 358 4.41 34.04 5.17
#